data_42ea27fed1621870dbd7bbb1bcc93f65
#
_entry.id   42ea27fed1621870dbd7bbb1bcc93f65
#
_cell.length_a   1.000
_cell.length_b   1.000
_cell.length_c   1.000
_cell.angle_alpha   90.00
_cell.angle_beta   90.00
_cell.angle_gamma   90.00
#
_symmetry.space_group_name_H-M   'P 1'
#
loop_
_entity.id
_entity.type
_entity.pdbx_description
1 polymer ?
#
loop_
_entity_poly.entity_id
_entity_poly.type
_entity_poly.pdbx_seq_one_letter_code
_entity_poly.pdbx_strand_id
1 'polypeptide(L)'
;MSKRFVERSILPGFSLSLGFTVFYLSLIVLIPLSMLFFKTASMSWGGFWEVVTSARTLAAYRLSFGTALVSAGINAVFGLLIAWVLVRYSFPGKKIVDALVDFPLALPTAVAGIALTELYAPNGWLGRYLALAGIKGAFSPVGITIALTFIGLPFVVRTVEPVLEDLDPQLEEAAASLGANRWQTIRKVIFPVIFPALLAGFTLAFARGIGEYGSVIFIAGNMPMKTEIAPLLIMTKLEQYDYAGATAIAVGMLLISFFLLASANFLQWLSSRKLGKA
;
A
#
# COMPACT_ATOMS: atom_id res chain seq x y z
N MET A 1 -15.47 20.22 33.94
CA MET A 1 -14.16 20.69 33.43
C MET A 1 -14.20 20.67 31.91
N SER A 2 -14.29 21.83 31.29
CA SER A 2 -14.26 21.96 29.82
C SER A 2 -12.87 21.56 29.32
N LYS A 3 -12.76 20.49 28.54
CA LYS A 3 -11.54 20.13 27.82
C LYS A 3 -11.26 21.26 26.83
N ARG A 4 -10.20 22.05 27.09
CA ARG A 4 -9.74 23.05 26.13
C ARG A 4 -9.33 22.35 24.85
N PHE A 5 -9.88 22.74 23.72
CA PHE A 5 -9.60 22.20 22.39
C PHE A 5 -8.16 22.52 21.89
N VAL A 6 -7.47 23.41 22.57
CA VAL A 6 -6.12 23.85 22.20
C VAL A 6 -5.28 23.98 23.47
N GLU A 7 -4.18 23.23 23.53
CA GLU A 7 -3.12 23.45 24.52
C GLU A 7 -2.42 24.79 24.22
N ARG A 8 -2.10 25.55 25.27
CA ARG A 8 -1.39 26.82 25.11
C ARG A 8 0.02 26.54 24.57
N SER A 9 0.27 26.89 23.31
CA SER A 9 1.59 26.90 22.72
C SER A 9 2.29 28.23 23.00
N ILE A 10 3.61 28.17 23.18
CA ILE A 10 4.47 29.36 23.33
C ILE A 10 4.48 30.19 22.04
N LEU A 11 4.24 29.54 20.88
CA LEU A 11 4.18 30.21 19.59
C LEU A 11 2.70 30.52 19.24
N PRO A 12 2.35 31.84 19.15
CA PRO A 12 1.03 32.24 18.66
C PRO A 12 0.92 31.98 17.15
N GLY A 13 -0.27 31.57 16.68
CA GLY A 13 -0.50 31.38 15.25
C GLY A 13 -1.34 30.18 14.87
N PHE A 14 -1.82 29.39 15.85
CA PHE A 14 -2.61 28.18 15.60
C PHE A 14 -3.79 28.40 14.64
N SER A 15 -4.58 29.46 14.87
CA SER A 15 -5.76 29.75 14.04
C SER A 15 -5.38 30.09 12.59
N LEU A 16 -4.27 30.81 12.40
CA LEU A 16 -3.76 31.20 11.09
C LEU A 16 -3.19 29.96 10.35
N SER A 17 -2.38 29.16 11.02
CA SER A 17 -1.83 27.92 10.48
C SER A 17 -2.93 26.93 10.13
N LEU A 18 -3.90 26.73 11.03
CA LEU A 18 -5.04 25.84 10.79
C LEU A 18 -5.88 26.36 9.61
N GLY A 19 -6.18 27.65 9.56
CA GLY A 19 -6.95 28.26 8.47
C GLY A 19 -6.26 28.06 7.12
N PHE A 20 -4.95 28.32 7.04
CA PHE A 20 -4.18 28.10 5.82
C PHE A 20 -4.12 26.63 5.42
N THR A 21 -3.90 25.73 6.39
CA THR A 21 -3.87 24.29 6.14
C THR A 21 -5.20 23.78 5.62
N VAL A 22 -6.31 24.16 6.25
CA VAL A 22 -7.65 23.77 5.81
C VAL A 22 -7.96 24.35 4.42
N PHE A 23 -7.62 25.62 4.18
CA PHE A 23 -7.79 26.27 2.86
C PHE A 23 -7.00 25.53 1.78
N TYR A 24 -5.71 25.25 2.02
CA TYR A 24 -4.86 24.56 1.06
C TYR A 24 -5.35 23.13 0.77
N LEU A 25 -5.67 22.36 1.82
CA LEU A 25 -6.23 21.02 1.68
C LEU A 25 -7.58 21.05 0.95
N SER A 26 -8.42 22.05 1.23
CA SER A 26 -9.70 22.19 0.53
C SER A 26 -9.48 22.44 -0.95
N LEU A 27 -8.58 23.35 -1.30
CA LEU A 27 -8.32 23.72 -2.69
C LEU A 27 -7.71 22.56 -3.49
N ILE A 28 -6.72 21.87 -2.92
CA ILE A 28 -5.93 20.86 -3.65
C ILE A 28 -6.55 19.46 -3.58
N VAL A 29 -7.25 19.13 -2.50
CA VAL A 29 -7.76 17.78 -2.26
C VAL A 29 -9.28 17.72 -2.30
N LEU A 30 -9.97 18.52 -1.46
CA LEU A 30 -11.42 18.38 -1.30
C LEU A 30 -12.21 18.84 -2.54
N ILE A 31 -11.81 19.93 -3.19
CA ILE A 31 -12.51 20.42 -4.40
C ILE A 31 -12.36 19.42 -5.55
N PRO A 32 -11.16 18.96 -5.96
CA PRO A 32 -11.04 17.94 -7.00
C PRO A 32 -11.78 16.65 -6.69
N LEU A 33 -11.70 16.14 -5.43
CA LEU A 33 -12.44 14.94 -5.04
C LEU A 33 -13.96 15.15 -5.07
N SER A 34 -14.46 16.33 -4.67
CA SER A 34 -15.90 16.63 -4.72
C SER A 34 -16.45 16.58 -6.14
N MET A 35 -15.64 16.96 -7.15
CA MET A 35 -16.06 16.89 -8.56
C MET A 35 -16.36 15.47 -9.03
N LEU A 36 -15.68 14.45 -8.47
CA LEU A 36 -16.03 13.05 -8.75
C LEU A 36 -17.46 12.75 -8.30
N PHE A 37 -17.82 13.17 -7.08
CA PHE A 37 -19.16 12.97 -6.54
C PHE A 37 -20.21 13.76 -7.31
N PHE A 38 -19.96 15.03 -7.64
CA PHE A 38 -20.87 15.83 -8.46
C PHE A 38 -21.10 15.25 -9.84
N LYS A 39 -20.05 14.76 -10.49
CA LYS A 39 -20.18 14.12 -11.80
C LYS A 39 -20.94 12.80 -11.71
N THR A 40 -20.68 11.99 -10.68
CA THR A 40 -21.42 10.76 -10.44
C THR A 40 -22.89 11.02 -10.08
N ALA A 41 -23.18 12.10 -9.33
CA ALA A 41 -24.54 12.49 -8.96
C ALA A 41 -25.41 12.91 -10.17
N SER A 42 -24.80 13.19 -11.35
CA SER A 42 -25.53 13.42 -12.58
C SER A 42 -26.14 12.13 -13.18
N MET A 43 -25.72 10.95 -12.68
CA MET A 43 -26.31 9.65 -13.04
C MET A 43 -27.55 9.36 -12.18
N SER A 44 -28.46 8.56 -12.72
CA SER A 44 -29.53 7.98 -11.90
C SER A 44 -28.94 7.01 -10.87
N TRP A 45 -29.59 6.88 -9.69
CA TRP A 45 -29.17 5.93 -8.66
C TRP A 45 -29.10 4.48 -9.19
N GLY A 46 -30.05 4.07 -10.03
CA GLY A 46 -30.04 2.76 -10.71
C GLY A 46 -28.83 2.60 -11.62
N GLY A 47 -28.54 3.62 -12.45
CA GLY A 47 -27.39 3.58 -13.37
C GLY A 47 -26.05 3.50 -12.63
N PHE A 48 -25.91 4.18 -11.48
CA PHE A 48 -24.73 4.05 -10.65
C PHE A 48 -24.51 2.59 -10.21
N TRP A 49 -25.53 1.97 -9.62
CA TRP A 49 -25.44 0.58 -9.17
C TRP A 49 -25.21 -0.40 -10.31
N GLU A 50 -25.84 -0.20 -11.46
CA GLU A 50 -25.63 -1.03 -12.65
C GLU A 50 -24.14 -1.03 -13.07
N VAL A 51 -23.50 0.13 -13.10
CA VAL A 51 -22.08 0.25 -13.44
C VAL A 51 -21.19 -0.39 -12.38
N VAL A 52 -21.37 -0.04 -11.10
CA VAL A 52 -20.50 -0.46 -9.99
C VAL A 52 -20.63 -1.97 -9.71
N THR A 53 -21.82 -2.55 -9.91
CA THR A 53 -22.06 -3.98 -9.69
C THR A 53 -21.99 -4.81 -10.97
N SER A 54 -21.62 -4.21 -12.11
CA SER A 54 -21.42 -4.96 -13.33
C SER A 54 -20.35 -6.05 -13.14
N ALA A 55 -20.50 -7.19 -13.82
CA ALA A 55 -19.58 -8.33 -13.70
C ALA A 55 -18.12 -7.91 -13.97
N ARG A 56 -17.91 -7.02 -14.97
CA ARG A 56 -16.59 -6.49 -15.32
C ARG A 56 -16.00 -5.62 -14.22
N THR A 57 -16.78 -4.70 -13.64
CA THR A 57 -16.33 -3.83 -12.55
C THR A 57 -16.01 -4.63 -11.28
N LEU A 58 -16.87 -5.59 -10.93
CA LEU A 58 -16.62 -6.45 -9.77
C LEU A 58 -15.37 -7.33 -9.95
N ALA A 59 -15.14 -7.85 -11.17
CA ALA A 59 -13.91 -8.58 -11.47
C ALA A 59 -12.67 -7.68 -11.33
N ALA A 60 -12.74 -6.46 -11.85
CA ALA A 60 -11.66 -5.48 -11.74
C ALA A 60 -11.37 -5.08 -10.27
N TYR A 61 -12.41 -4.87 -9.45
CA TYR A 61 -12.23 -4.61 -8.01
C TYR A 61 -11.60 -5.80 -7.29
N ARG A 62 -12.13 -7.02 -7.50
CA ARG A 62 -11.57 -8.23 -6.88
C ARG A 62 -10.10 -8.40 -7.22
N LEU A 63 -9.73 -8.16 -8.47
CA LEU A 63 -8.35 -8.26 -8.91
C LEU A 63 -7.48 -7.16 -8.26
N SER A 64 -7.91 -5.90 -8.29
CA SER A 64 -7.15 -4.78 -7.70
C SER A 64 -6.91 -4.97 -6.21
N PHE A 65 -7.98 -5.18 -5.45
CA PHE A 65 -7.87 -5.35 -3.99
C PHE A 65 -7.18 -6.66 -3.62
N GLY A 66 -7.45 -7.74 -4.36
CA GLY A 66 -6.84 -9.05 -4.11
C GLY A 66 -5.33 -9.06 -4.35
N THR A 67 -4.88 -8.55 -5.50
CA THR A 67 -3.43 -8.48 -5.82
C THR A 67 -2.70 -7.49 -4.90
N ALA A 68 -3.31 -6.35 -4.57
CA ALA A 68 -2.75 -5.41 -3.61
C ALA A 68 -2.61 -6.01 -2.20
N LEU A 69 -3.61 -6.78 -1.75
CA LEU A 69 -3.57 -7.46 -0.45
C LEU A 69 -2.47 -8.53 -0.40
N VAL A 70 -2.39 -9.37 -1.44
CA VAL A 70 -1.34 -10.40 -1.54
C VAL A 70 0.04 -9.77 -1.59
N SER A 71 0.22 -8.74 -2.40
CA SER A 71 1.46 -7.97 -2.52
C SER A 71 1.88 -7.34 -1.18
N ALA A 72 0.94 -6.69 -0.48
CA ALA A 72 1.22 -6.11 0.84
C ALA A 72 1.59 -7.20 1.87
N GLY A 73 0.96 -8.37 1.80
CA GLY A 73 1.32 -9.53 2.62
C GLY A 73 2.74 -10.05 2.35
N ILE A 74 3.11 -10.16 1.06
CA ILE A 74 4.48 -10.52 0.65
C ILE A 74 5.46 -9.48 1.18
N ASN A 75 5.15 -8.20 1.01
CA ASN A 75 6.00 -7.11 1.50
C ASN A 75 6.10 -7.08 3.02
N ALA A 76 5.05 -7.43 3.75
CA ALA A 76 5.12 -7.52 5.21
C ALA A 76 6.13 -8.58 5.67
N VAL A 77 6.18 -9.72 4.99
CA VAL A 77 7.14 -10.79 5.32
C VAL A 77 8.55 -10.42 4.87
N PHE A 78 8.74 -10.13 3.59
CA PHE A 78 10.08 -9.90 3.04
C PHE A 78 10.63 -8.52 3.43
N GLY A 79 9.78 -7.49 3.54
CA GLY A 79 10.18 -6.17 4.02
C GLY A 79 10.64 -6.20 5.48
N LEU A 80 9.94 -6.96 6.33
CA LEU A 80 10.39 -7.20 7.71
C LEU A 80 11.75 -7.89 7.75
N LEU A 81 11.96 -8.92 6.91
CA LEU A 81 13.24 -9.61 6.84
C LEU A 81 14.37 -8.68 6.37
N ILE A 82 14.10 -7.85 5.37
CA ILE A 82 15.09 -6.87 4.86
C ILE A 82 15.40 -5.83 5.94
N ALA A 83 14.39 -5.22 6.57
CA ALA A 83 14.57 -4.27 7.66
C ALA A 83 15.39 -4.90 8.82
N TRP A 84 15.07 -6.14 9.17
CA TRP A 84 15.81 -6.89 10.18
C TRP A 84 17.29 -7.04 9.82
N VAL A 85 17.58 -7.43 8.58
CA VAL A 85 18.96 -7.60 8.10
C VAL A 85 19.70 -6.26 8.06
N LEU A 86 19.06 -5.21 7.59
CA LEU A 86 19.64 -3.87 7.52
C LEU A 86 19.94 -3.31 8.91
N VAL A 87 19.10 -3.53 9.90
CA VAL A 87 19.33 -2.97 11.25
C VAL A 87 20.32 -3.84 12.05
N ARG A 88 20.11 -5.16 12.06
CA ARG A 88 20.80 -6.06 13.00
C ARG A 88 22.17 -6.55 12.55
N TYR A 89 22.50 -6.43 11.25
CA TYR A 89 23.78 -6.91 10.74
C TYR A 89 24.60 -5.81 10.08
N SER A 90 25.92 -5.92 10.24
CA SER A 90 26.90 -5.15 9.48
C SER A 90 27.58 -6.05 8.47
N PHE A 91 27.50 -5.72 7.20
CA PHE A 91 28.08 -6.49 6.11
C PHE A 91 28.58 -5.58 4.98
N PRO A 92 29.56 -6.01 4.18
CA PRO A 92 30.02 -5.24 3.03
C PRO A 92 28.88 -5.10 2.02
N GLY A 93 28.68 -3.88 1.51
CA GLY A 93 27.57 -3.60 0.59
C GLY A 93 26.22 -3.25 1.23
N LYS A 94 26.11 -3.19 2.58
CA LYS A 94 24.87 -2.80 3.28
C LYS A 94 24.26 -1.52 2.69
N LYS A 95 25.05 -0.47 2.45
CA LYS A 95 24.58 0.80 1.86
C LYS A 95 24.01 0.63 0.45
N ILE A 96 24.51 -0.33 -0.33
CA ILE A 96 23.97 -0.63 -1.66
C ILE A 96 22.62 -1.32 -1.53
N VAL A 97 22.49 -2.31 -0.65
CA VAL A 97 21.23 -3.00 -0.39
C VAL A 97 20.17 -2.01 0.12
N ASP A 98 20.55 -1.13 1.04
CA ASP A 98 19.71 -0.07 1.57
C ASP A 98 19.22 0.88 0.47
N ALA A 99 20.12 1.36 -0.40
CA ALA A 99 19.73 2.19 -1.54
C ALA A 99 18.82 1.45 -2.55
N LEU A 100 19.02 0.14 -2.74
CA LEU A 100 18.16 -0.67 -3.60
C LEU A 100 16.73 -0.82 -3.09
N VAL A 101 16.53 -0.73 -1.78
CA VAL A 101 15.16 -0.71 -1.20
C VAL A 101 14.39 0.50 -1.68
N ASP A 102 15.03 1.67 -1.82
CA ASP A 102 14.37 2.90 -2.25
C ASP A 102 14.28 3.04 -3.78
N PHE A 103 14.94 2.16 -4.51
CA PHE A 103 14.98 2.21 -5.97
C PHE A 103 13.58 2.25 -6.62
N PRO A 104 12.55 1.49 -6.14
CA PRO A 104 11.20 1.59 -6.66
C PRO A 104 10.56 2.98 -6.51
N LEU A 105 10.97 3.77 -5.53
CA LEU A 105 10.46 5.14 -5.33
C LEU A 105 11.12 6.14 -6.30
N ALA A 106 12.36 5.87 -6.71
CA ALA A 106 13.11 6.73 -7.62
C ALA A 106 12.73 6.49 -9.09
N LEU A 107 12.26 5.28 -9.45
CA LEU A 107 11.89 4.96 -10.82
C LEU A 107 10.48 5.48 -11.18
N PRO A 108 10.31 6.07 -12.38
CA PRO A 108 8.98 6.25 -12.93
C PRO A 108 8.25 4.89 -13.01
N THR A 109 7.02 4.83 -12.50
CA THR A 109 6.28 3.55 -12.41
C THR A 109 6.10 2.87 -13.77
N ALA A 110 5.92 3.63 -14.83
CA ALA A 110 5.86 3.11 -16.21
C ALA A 110 7.16 2.38 -16.62
N VAL A 111 8.32 2.95 -16.28
CA VAL A 111 9.63 2.33 -16.60
C VAL A 111 9.80 1.02 -15.82
N ALA A 112 9.41 1.02 -14.54
CA ALA A 112 9.39 -0.20 -13.73
C ALA A 112 8.49 -1.27 -14.36
N GLY A 113 7.28 -0.88 -14.83
CA GLY A 113 6.34 -1.78 -15.49
C GLY A 113 6.93 -2.40 -16.77
N ILE A 114 7.55 -1.61 -17.62
CA ILE A 114 8.20 -2.09 -18.85
C ILE A 114 9.33 -3.07 -18.52
N ALA A 115 10.22 -2.70 -17.58
CA ALA A 115 11.34 -3.55 -17.19
C ALA A 115 10.88 -4.89 -16.59
N LEU A 116 9.89 -4.85 -15.71
CA LEU A 116 9.31 -6.05 -15.13
C LEU A 116 8.58 -6.90 -16.18
N THR A 117 7.90 -6.28 -17.15
CA THR A 117 7.25 -7.01 -18.24
C THR A 117 8.27 -7.77 -19.07
N GLU A 118 9.35 -7.12 -19.47
CA GLU A 118 10.42 -7.75 -20.26
C GLU A 118 11.07 -8.91 -19.48
N LEU A 119 11.31 -8.71 -18.20
CA LEU A 119 11.93 -9.72 -17.33
C LEU A 119 11.03 -10.96 -17.13
N TYR A 120 9.71 -10.76 -16.96
CA TYR A 120 8.74 -11.81 -16.62
C TYR A 120 7.86 -12.27 -17.79
N ALA A 121 8.05 -11.72 -19.00
CA ALA A 121 7.41 -12.23 -20.21
C ALA A 121 7.79 -13.70 -20.48
N PRO A 122 7.01 -14.49 -21.23
CA PRO A 122 7.31 -15.92 -21.46
C PRO A 122 8.69 -16.19 -22.05
N ASN A 123 9.22 -15.27 -22.83
CA ASN A 123 10.56 -15.29 -23.43
C ASN A 123 11.60 -14.50 -22.60
N GLY A 124 11.20 -13.85 -21.52
CA GLY A 124 12.05 -13.07 -20.64
C GLY A 124 12.97 -13.96 -19.78
N TRP A 125 13.99 -13.32 -19.19
CA TRP A 125 15.02 -14.05 -18.44
C TRP A 125 14.44 -14.85 -17.25
N LEU A 126 13.52 -14.29 -16.45
CA LEU A 126 12.85 -15.02 -15.36
C LEU A 126 11.56 -15.69 -15.84
N GLY A 127 10.85 -15.08 -16.79
CA GLY A 127 9.57 -15.57 -17.29
C GLY A 127 9.66 -16.98 -17.88
N ARG A 128 10.73 -17.31 -18.60
CA ARG A 128 10.95 -18.67 -19.15
C ARG A 128 11.02 -19.76 -18.06
N TYR A 129 11.63 -19.47 -16.91
CA TYR A 129 11.70 -20.44 -15.80
C TYR A 129 10.34 -20.59 -15.11
N LEU A 130 9.60 -19.51 -14.96
CA LEU A 130 8.25 -19.57 -14.44
C LEU A 130 7.32 -20.35 -15.38
N ALA A 131 7.48 -20.19 -16.69
CA ALA A 131 6.74 -20.92 -17.71
C ALA A 131 6.99 -22.45 -17.63
N LEU A 132 8.20 -22.89 -17.33
CA LEU A 132 8.52 -24.29 -17.09
C LEU A 132 7.77 -24.85 -15.86
N ALA A 133 7.51 -24.02 -14.87
CA ALA A 133 6.70 -24.36 -13.70
C ALA A 133 5.17 -24.19 -13.94
N GLY A 134 4.74 -23.87 -15.16
CA GLY A 134 3.35 -23.64 -15.51
C GLY A 134 2.79 -22.29 -15.01
N ILE A 135 3.65 -21.37 -14.55
CA ILE A 135 3.27 -20.07 -14.00
C ILE A 135 3.48 -19.00 -15.06
N LYS A 136 2.43 -18.25 -15.38
CA LYS A 136 2.54 -17.06 -16.22
C LYS A 136 3.00 -15.88 -15.37
N GLY A 137 4.20 -15.35 -15.64
CA GLY A 137 4.73 -14.14 -15.01
C GLY A 137 3.99 -12.90 -15.49
N ALA A 138 4.39 -12.34 -16.63
CA ALA A 138 3.69 -11.20 -17.25
C ALA A 138 2.33 -11.59 -17.82
N PHE A 139 1.48 -10.59 -18.07
CA PHE A 139 0.12 -10.69 -18.62
C PHE A 139 -0.80 -11.63 -17.80
N SER A 140 -0.65 -11.56 -16.50
CA SER A 140 -1.36 -12.41 -15.53
C SER A 140 -1.56 -11.69 -14.18
N PRO A 141 -2.44 -12.18 -13.30
CA PRO A 141 -2.54 -11.68 -11.93
C PRO A 141 -1.23 -11.80 -11.13
N VAL A 142 -0.40 -12.79 -11.47
CA VAL A 142 0.93 -12.96 -10.86
C VAL A 142 1.83 -11.79 -11.22
N GLY A 143 1.86 -11.37 -12.50
CA GLY A 143 2.62 -10.20 -12.95
C GLY A 143 2.19 -8.92 -12.25
N ILE A 144 0.87 -8.72 -12.07
CA ILE A 144 0.34 -7.59 -11.31
C ILE A 144 0.87 -7.64 -9.87
N THR A 145 0.80 -8.80 -9.22
CA THR A 145 1.29 -8.97 -7.85
C THR A 145 2.79 -8.67 -7.75
N ILE A 146 3.60 -9.11 -8.71
CA ILE A 146 5.04 -8.83 -8.77
C ILE A 146 5.29 -7.32 -8.86
N ALA A 147 4.59 -6.61 -9.77
CA ALA A 147 4.74 -5.17 -9.91
C ALA A 147 4.34 -4.42 -8.63
N LEU A 148 3.23 -4.80 -8.01
CA LEU A 148 2.77 -4.19 -6.76
C LEU A 148 3.72 -4.52 -5.59
N THR A 149 4.31 -5.72 -5.55
CA THR A 149 5.31 -6.10 -4.54
C THR A 149 6.56 -5.25 -4.69
N PHE A 150 7.06 -5.06 -5.91
CA PHE A 150 8.21 -4.21 -6.18
C PHE A 150 7.98 -2.78 -5.67
N ILE A 151 6.85 -2.17 -6.02
CA ILE A 151 6.54 -0.78 -5.64
C ILE A 151 6.22 -0.65 -4.15
N GLY A 152 5.61 -1.67 -3.55
CA GLY A 152 5.18 -1.65 -2.14
C GLY A 152 6.29 -1.92 -1.13
N LEU A 153 7.41 -2.54 -1.54
CA LEU A 153 8.48 -2.98 -0.65
C LEU A 153 9.06 -1.88 0.25
N PRO A 154 9.43 -0.69 -0.26
CA PRO A 154 10.04 0.35 0.55
C PRO A 154 9.12 0.83 1.68
N PHE A 155 7.81 0.80 1.50
CA PHE A 155 6.87 1.27 2.52
C PHE A 155 6.93 0.40 3.79
N VAL A 156 7.08 -0.91 3.65
CA VAL A 156 7.22 -1.80 4.82
C VAL A 156 8.59 -1.64 5.45
N VAL A 157 9.65 -1.66 4.65
CA VAL A 157 11.03 -1.56 5.17
C VAL A 157 11.21 -0.25 5.95
N ARG A 158 10.88 0.89 5.33
CA ARG A 158 11.07 2.22 5.94
C ARG A 158 10.16 2.53 7.13
N THR A 159 9.08 1.77 7.30
CA THR A 159 8.21 1.90 8.47
C THR A 159 8.72 1.05 9.64
N VAL A 160 9.29 -0.11 9.36
CA VAL A 160 9.76 -1.05 10.40
C VAL A 160 11.17 -0.73 10.87
N GLU A 161 12.04 -0.28 9.97
CA GLU A 161 13.46 -0.03 10.23
C GLU A 161 13.71 0.91 11.42
N PRO A 162 13.10 2.11 11.52
CA PRO A 162 13.33 3.00 12.66
C PRO A 162 12.92 2.39 14.01
N VAL A 163 11.82 1.60 14.02
CA VAL A 163 11.36 0.95 15.25
C VAL A 163 12.30 -0.15 15.70
N LEU A 164 12.96 -0.82 14.74
CA LEU A 164 13.99 -1.81 15.05
C LEU A 164 15.30 -1.15 15.52
N GLU A 165 15.64 0.03 15.00
CA GLU A 165 16.81 0.81 15.42
C GLU A 165 16.64 1.37 16.84
N ASP A 166 15.43 1.86 17.16
CA ASP A 166 15.09 2.42 18.47
C ASP A 166 14.83 1.35 19.54
N LEU A 167 14.85 0.06 19.18
CA LEU A 167 14.59 -1.01 20.14
C LEU A 167 15.74 -1.11 21.15
N ASP A 168 15.41 -0.89 22.43
CA ASP A 168 16.39 -0.94 23.53
C ASP A 168 16.99 -2.36 23.67
N PRO A 169 18.32 -2.52 23.52
CA PRO A 169 18.99 -3.80 23.73
C PRO A 169 18.75 -4.44 25.10
N GLN A 170 18.48 -3.62 26.12
CA GLN A 170 18.22 -4.10 27.49
C GLN A 170 16.99 -5.00 27.56
N LEU A 171 16.01 -4.83 26.67
CA LEU A 171 14.84 -5.72 26.61
C LEU A 171 15.24 -7.16 26.22
N GLU A 172 16.20 -7.31 25.33
CA GLU A 172 16.69 -8.62 24.88
C GLU A 172 17.59 -9.24 25.96
N GLU A 173 18.43 -8.44 26.61
CA GLU A 173 19.30 -8.88 27.71
C GLU A 173 18.46 -9.31 28.92
N ALA A 174 17.43 -8.57 29.28
CA ALA A 174 16.51 -8.94 30.36
C ALA A 174 15.77 -10.26 30.05
N ALA A 175 15.31 -10.43 28.81
CA ALA A 175 14.67 -11.67 28.36
C ALA A 175 15.64 -12.87 28.48
N ALA A 176 16.88 -12.70 28.06
CA ALA A 176 17.93 -13.71 28.16
C ALA A 176 18.24 -14.06 29.62
N SER A 177 18.33 -13.06 30.50
CA SER A 177 18.55 -13.24 31.94
C SER A 177 17.42 -14.02 32.62
N LEU A 178 16.20 -13.89 32.10
CA LEU A 178 15.04 -14.68 32.56
C LEU A 178 14.95 -16.07 31.91
N GLY A 179 15.97 -16.49 31.14
CA GLY A 179 16.06 -17.82 30.53
C GLY A 179 15.27 -17.96 29.22
N ALA A 180 14.85 -16.85 28.59
CA ALA A 180 14.17 -16.91 27.30
C ALA A 180 15.15 -17.35 26.19
N ASN A 181 14.72 -18.29 25.36
CA ASN A 181 15.45 -18.64 24.15
C ASN A 181 15.22 -17.59 23.04
N ARG A 182 16.05 -17.61 21.97
CA ARG A 182 15.98 -16.65 20.86
C ARG A 182 14.59 -16.53 20.25
N TRP A 183 13.88 -17.64 20.05
CA TRP A 183 12.53 -17.63 19.49
C TRP A 183 11.50 -17.00 20.44
N GLN A 184 11.65 -17.25 21.73
CA GLN A 184 10.80 -16.61 22.75
C GLN A 184 11.04 -15.11 22.82
N THR A 185 12.29 -14.67 22.75
CA THR A 185 12.64 -13.23 22.70
C THR A 185 12.03 -12.57 21.47
N ILE A 186 12.21 -13.15 20.28
CA ILE A 186 11.61 -12.60 19.06
C ILE A 186 10.09 -12.52 19.19
N ARG A 187 9.41 -13.62 19.57
CA ARG A 187 7.95 -13.70 19.54
C ARG A 187 7.28 -12.90 20.67
N LYS A 188 7.88 -12.86 21.87
CA LYS A 188 7.24 -12.28 23.06
C LYS A 188 7.73 -10.88 23.40
N VAL A 189 8.92 -10.49 22.94
CA VAL A 189 9.54 -9.19 23.25
C VAL A 189 9.59 -8.32 21.98
N ILE A 190 10.31 -8.76 20.96
CA ILE A 190 10.58 -7.93 19.78
C ILE A 190 9.33 -7.76 18.91
N PHE A 191 8.69 -8.89 18.52
CA PHE A 191 7.56 -8.87 17.58
C PHE A 191 6.38 -7.99 18.06
N PRO A 192 5.95 -8.03 19.33
CA PRO A 192 4.90 -7.14 19.81
C PRO A 192 5.24 -5.66 19.66
N VAL A 193 6.51 -5.27 19.85
CA VAL A 193 6.96 -3.87 19.72
C VAL A 193 6.93 -3.42 18.27
N ILE A 194 7.40 -4.25 17.33
CA ILE A 194 7.46 -3.90 15.90
C ILE A 194 6.13 -4.10 15.17
N PHE A 195 5.20 -4.87 15.73
CA PHE A 195 3.95 -5.23 15.06
C PHE A 195 3.10 -4.02 14.63
N PRO A 196 2.94 -2.94 15.43
CA PRO A 196 2.23 -1.74 14.98
C PRO A 196 2.88 -1.08 13.76
N ALA A 197 4.22 -1.03 13.72
CA ALA A 197 4.96 -0.49 12.58
C ALA A 197 4.82 -1.39 11.34
N LEU A 198 4.89 -2.70 11.52
CA LEU A 198 4.66 -3.67 10.45
C LEU A 198 3.24 -3.53 9.87
N LEU A 199 2.23 -3.37 10.72
CA LEU A 199 0.85 -3.17 10.29
C LEU A 199 0.68 -1.82 9.57
N ALA A 200 1.38 -0.78 10.00
CA ALA A 200 1.41 0.52 9.32
C ALA A 200 2.04 0.39 7.93
N GLY A 201 3.20 -0.24 7.83
CA GLY A 201 3.90 -0.50 6.56
C GLY A 201 3.06 -1.33 5.59
N PHE A 202 2.42 -2.40 6.09
CA PHE A 202 1.46 -3.20 5.33
C PHE A 202 0.31 -2.34 4.78
N THR A 203 -0.28 -1.49 5.62
CA THR A 203 -1.40 -0.62 5.24
C THR A 203 -0.98 0.38 4.17
N LEU A 204 0.22 0.97 4.30
CA LEU A 204 0.77 1.90 3.30
C LEU A 204 1.06 1.20 1.98
N ALA A 205 1.69 0.01 1.99
CA ALA A 205 1.94 -0.79 0.80
C ALA A 205 0.64 -1.19 0.11
N PHE A 206 -0.38 -1.60 0.88
CA PHE A 206 -1.70 -1.93 0.38
C PHE A 206 -2.39 -0.73 -0.26
N ALA A 207 -2.43 0.42 0.43
CA ALA A 207 -3.02 1.66 -0.09
C ALA A 207 -2.34 2.11 -1.39
N ARG A 208 -1.00 2.03 -1.42
CA ARG A 208 -0.21 2.36 -2.61
C ARG A 208 -0.52 1.41 -3.77
N GLY A 209 -0.66 0.10 -3.49
CA GLY A 209 -0.97 -0.92 -4.48
C GLY A 209 -2.36 -0.77 -5.10
N ILE A 210 -3.38 -0.41 -4.33
CA ILE A 210 -4.75 -0.22 -4.84
C ILE A 210 -4.80 0.83 -5.95
N GLY A 211 -4.09 1.95 -5.78
CA GLY A 211 -4.09 3.07 -6.73
C GLY A 211 -3.04 2.95 -7.84
N GLU A 212 -2.32 1.84 -7.92
CA GLU A 212 -1.26 1.71 -8.93
C GLU A 212 -1.83 1.48 -10.32
N TYR A 213 -1.35 2.29 -11.27
CA TYR A 213 -1.70 2.24 -12.68
C TYR A 213 -0.46 2.08 -13.56
N GLY A 214 0.55 2.91 -13.35
CA GLY A 214 1.66 3.09 -14.29
C GLY A 214 2.49 1.84 -14.55
N SER A 215 2.81 1.04 -13.54
CA SER A 215 3.54 -0.21 -13.74
C SER A 215 2.64 -1.34 -14.22
N VAL A 216 1.39 -1.35 -13.74
CA VAL A 216 0.46 -2.45 -14.03
C VAL A 216 -0.03 -2.41 -15.48
N ILE A 217 -0.17 -1.23 -16.10
CA ILE A 217 -0.64 -1.11 -17.50
C ILE A 217 0.22 -1.96 -18.46
N PHE A 218 1.53 -2.06 -18.23
CA PHE A 218 2.43 -2.82 -19.09
C PHE A 218 2.42 -4.31 -18.78
N ILE A 219 2.44 -4.69 -17.49
CA ILE A 219 2.61 -6.09 -17.09
C ILE A 219 1.29 -6.87 -17.03
N ALA A 220 0.15 -6.18 -16.91
CA ALA A 220 -1.16 -6.83 -16.78
C ALA A 220 -1.71 -7.38 -18.11
N GLY A 221 -1.42 -6.70 -19.23
CA GLY A 221 -2.00 -7.02 -20.55
C GLY A 221 -3.46 -6.64 -20.68
N ASN A 222 -4.07 -5.98 -19.70
CA ASN A 222 -5.40 -5.35 -19.69
C ASN A 222 -6.53 -6.19 -20.31
N MET A 223 -6.58 -7.49 -20.01
CA MET A 223 -7.63 -8.38 -20.50
C MET A 223 -8.89 -8.24 -19.62
N PRO A 224 -10.05 -7.84 -20.20
CA PRO A 224 -11.30 -7.72 -19.45
C PRO A 224 -11.64 -8.99 -18.68
N MET A 225 -12.12 -8.83 -17.44
CA MET A 225 -12.49 -9.90 -16.50
C MET A 225 -11.36 -10.86 -16.06
N LYS A 226 -10.13 -10.69 -16.57
CA LYS A 226 -8.99 -11.57 -16.24
C LYS A 226 -7.82 -10.82 -15.58
N THR A 227 -7.33 -9.76 -16.24
CA THR A 227 -6.16 -9.01 -15.77
C THR A 227 -6.37 -7.49 -15.75
N GLU A 228 -7.58 -7.05 -16.03
CA GLU A 228 -7.97 -5.64 -15.98
C GLU A 228 -8.22 -5.21 -14.53
N ILE A 229 -7.35 -4.37 -13.98
CA ILE A 229 -7.54 -3.76 -12.66
C ILE A 229 -8.48 -2.54 -12.73
N ALA A 230 -9.03 -2.11 -11.59
CA ALA A 230 -9.97 -1.00 -11.55
C ALA A 230 -9.40 0.32 -12.13
N PRO A 231 -8.15 0.75 -11.85
CA PRO A 231 -7.56 1.92 -12.50
C PRO A 231 -7.48 1.80 -14.03
N LEU A 232 -7.19 0.61 -14.57
CA LEU A 232 -7.19 0.37 -16.01
C LEU A 232 -8.60 0.44 -16.60
N LEU A 233 -9.59 -0.11 -15.92
CA LEU A 233 -11.00 -0.03 -16.34
C LEU A 233 -11.50 1.42 -16.34
N ILE A 234 -11.14 2.22 -15.33
CA ILE A 234 -11.46 3.67 -15.29
C ILE A 234 -10.86 4.37 -16.52
N MET A 235 -9.58 4.10 -16.82
CA MET A 235 -8.92 4.69 -17.99
C MET A 235 -9.58 4.25 -19.30
N THR A 236 -9.90 2.97 -19.45
CA THR A 236 -10.64 2.45 -20.61
C THR A 236 -11.98 3.17 -20.80
N LYS A 237 -12.71 3.43 -19.71
CA LYS A 237 -13.96 4.20 -19.76
C LYS A 237 -13.74 5.66 -20.17
N LEU A 238 -12.67 6.28 -19.70
CA LEU A 238 -12.31 7.65 -20.12
C LEU A 238 -11.95 7.72 -21.62
N GLU A 239 -11.20 6.75 -22.13
CA GLU A 239 -10.86 6.64 -23.55
C GLU A 239 -12.09 6.44 -24.43
N GLN A 240 -13.14 5.81 -23.90
CA GLN A 240 -14.45 5.65 -24.55
C GLN A 240 -15.37 6.86 -24.39
N TYR A 241 -14.89 7.95 -23.78
CA TYR A 241 -15.69 9.15 -23.43
C TYR A 241 -16.87 8.87 -22.48
N ASP A 242 -16.88 7.69 -21.81
CA ASP A 242 -17.87 7.35 -20.77
C ASP A 242 -17.41 7.91 -19.41
N TYR A 243 -17.45 9.25 -19.31
CA TYR A 243 -17.03 9.95 -18.08
C TYR A 243 -17.88 9.58 -16.87
N ALA A 244 -19.17 9.32 -17.09
CA ALA A 244 -20.08 8.98 -16.01
C ALA A 244 -19.78 7.58 -15.46
N GLY A 245 -19.56 6.59 -16.33
CA GLY A 245 -19.12 5.25 -15.93
C GLY A 245 -17.76 5.27 -15.25
N ALA A 246 -16.78 6.03 -15.78
CA ALA A 246 -15.47 6.17 -15.19
C ALA A 246 -15.53 6.72 -13.75
N THR A 247 -16.31 7.80 -13.54
CA THR A 247 -16.45 8.42 -12.20
C THR A 247 -17.23 7.52 -11.25
N ALA A 248 -18.24 6.78 -11.70
CA ALA A 248 -18.95 5.81 -10.86
C ALA A 248 -18.03 4.71 -10.36
N ILE A 249 -17.19 4.13 -11.23
CA ILE A 249 -16.17 3.13 -10.83
C ILE A 249 -15.16 3.73 -9.87
N ALA A 250 -14.69 4.96 -10.11
CA ALA A 250 -13.75 5.64 -9.24
C ALA A 250 -14.33 5.90 -7.84
N VAL A 251 -15.59 6.36 -7.75
CA VAL A 251 -16.30 6.56 -6.48
C VAL A 251 -16.48 5.23 -5.74
N GLY A 252 -16.90 4.17 -6.44
CA GLY A 252 -17.00 2.84 -5.85
C GLY A 252 -15.67 2.36 -5.26
N MET A 253 -14.58 2.49 -6.03
CA MET A 253 -13.23 2.14 -5.59
C MET A 253 -12.80 2.97 -4.37
N LEU A 254 -13.06 4.28 -4.37
CA LEU A 254 -12.75 5.18 -3.27
C LEU A 254 -13.49 4.81 -1.99
N LEU A 255 -14.78 4.50 -2.07
CA LEU A 255 -15.57 4.07 -0.91
C LEU A 255 -15.05 2.75 -0.33
N ILE A 256 -14.79 1.75 -1.15
CA ILE A 256 -14.22 0.47 -0.71
C ILE A 256 -12.85 0.70 -0.04
N SER A 257 -11.97 1.48 -0.69
CA SER A 257 -10.65 1.82 -0.15
C SER A 257 -10.75 2.54 1.19
N PHE A 258 -11.67 3.51 1.32
CA PHE A 258 -11.90 4.23 2.58
C PHE A 258 -12.29 3.30 3.72
N PHE A 259 -13.24 2.40 3.49
CA PHE A 259 -13.66 1.44 4.52
C PHE A 259 -12.55 0.46 4.89
N LEU A 260 -11.79 -0.03 3.92
CA LEU A 260 -10.66 -0.93 4.19
C LEU A 260 -9.55 -0.25 4.98
N LEU A 261 -9.16 0.97 4.60
CA LEU A 261 -8.14 1.75 5.30
C LEU A 261 -8.60 2.20 6.68
N ALA A 262 -9.87 2.62 6.83
CA ALA A 262 -10.44 2.94 8.13
C ALA A 262 -10.42 1.72 9.07
N SER A 263 -10.74 0.54 8.54
CA SER A 263 -10.66 -0.73 9.30
C SER A 263 -9.23 -1.06 9.72
N ALA A 264 -8.26 -0.90 8.82
CA ALA A 264 -6.84 -1.11 9.10
C ALA A 264 -6.33 -0.12 10.18
N ASN A 265 -6.66 1.17 10.05
CA ASN A 265 -6.30 2.19 11.03
C ASN A 265 -6.94 1.94 12.41
N PHE A 266 -8.18 1.45 12.42
CA PHE A 266 -8.85 1.06 13.66
C PHE A 266 -8.13 -0.12 14.35
N LEU A 267 -7.71 -1.12 13.57
CA LEU A 267 -6.91 -2.23 14.09
C LEU A 267 -5.54 -1.77 14.64
N GLN A 268 -4.87 -0.84 13.97
CA GLN A 268 -3.63 -0.24 14.45
C GLN A 268 -3.84 0.47 15.80
N TRP A 269 -4.89 1.28 15.90
CA TRP A 269 -5.23 1.99 17.12
C TRP A 269 -5.53 1.03 18.29
N LEU A 270 -6.24 -0.08 18.05
CA LEU A 270 -6.45 -1.12 19.05
C LEU A 270 -5.15 -1.79 19.49
N SER A 271 -4.24 -2.06 18.54
CA SER A 271 -2.93 -2.66 18.83
C SER A 271 -2.06 -1.74 19.70
N SER A 272 -1.96 -0.47 19.32
CA SER A 272 -1.16 0.53 20.06
C SER A 272 -1.68 0.75 21.49
N ARG A 273 -3.00 0.70 21.71
CA ARG A 273 -3.58 0.82 23.06
C ARG A 273 -3.26 -0.36 24.00
N LYS A 274 -3.06 -1.55 23.46
CA LYS A 274 -2.69 -2.72 24.25
C LYS A 274 -1.24 -2.63 24.74
N LEU A 275 -0.36 -2.05 23.93
CA LEU A 275 1.06 -1.86 24.27
C LEU A 275 1.29 -0.69 25.23
N GLY A 276 0.53 0.39 25.17
CA GLY A 276 0.61 1.51 26.10
C GLY A 276 -0.05 1.26 27.48
N LYS A 277 -0.59 0.08 27.74
CA LYS A 277 -1.17 -0.35 29.01
C LYS A 277 -0.34 -1.44 29.74
N ALA A 278 0.71 -1.92 29.11
CA ALA A 278 1.71 -2.83 29.66
C ALA A 278 2.97 -2.08 30.09
#